data_ee772c3ae6dcde2fe6afa51268dda22e
#
_entry.id   ee772c3ae6dcde2fe6afa51268dda22e
#
_cell.length_a   1.000
_cell.length_b   1.000
_cell.length_c   1.000
_cell.angle_alpha   90.00
_cell.angle_beta   90.00
_cell.angle_gamma   90.00
#
_symmetry.space_group_name_H-M   'P 1'
#
loop_
_entity.id
_entity.type
_entity.pdbx_description
1 polymer ?
#
loop_
_entity_poly.entity_id
_entity_poly.type
_entity_poly.pdbx_seq_one_letter_code
_entity_poly.pdbx_strand_id
1 'polypeptide(L)' 'MEQGNMPLGFSFALAQNPKAMRTFANLSEAKQHEVLQKLHAVSSRNEMQTFVDGLSAQVSEER' A
#
# COMPACT_ATOMS: atom_id res chain seq x y z
N MET A 1 13.49 14.36 0.84
CA MET A 1 12.89 14.07 1.11
C MET A 1 12.69 12.82 1.52
N GLU A 2 12.18 12.52 2.36
CA GLU A 2 12.04 11.41 2.85
C GLU A 2 11.07 10.68 2.29
N GLN A 3 10.29 11.19 1.64
CA GLN A 3 9.36 10.49 1.03
C GLN A 3 9.92 9.73 0.00
N GLY A 4 11.08 9.70 -0.27
CA GLY A 4 11.69 8.91 -1.27
C GLY A 4 11.42 7.47 -1.11
N ASN A 5 11.04 7.02 0.05
CA ASN A 5 10.80 5.64 0.23
C ASN A 5 9.47 5.19 -0.29
N MET A 6 8.57 6.05 -0.58
CA MET A 6 7.27 5.65 -1.04
C MET A 6 7.17 5.87 -2.53
N PRO A 7 6.99 4.80 -3.30
CA PRO A 7 6.90 4.93 -4.74
C PRO A 7 5.69 5.78 -5.13
N LEU A 8 5.86 6.59 -6.14
CA LEU A 8 4.81 7.47 -6.57
C LEU A 8 3.59 6.70 -7.03
N GLY A 9 3.80 5.59 -7.72
CA GLY A 9 2.69 4.79 -8.17
C GLY A 9 1.84 4.27 -7.04
N PHE A 10 2.50 3.93 -5.93
CA PHE A 10 1.80 3.42 -4.78
C PHE A 10 0.99 4.54 -4.14
N SER A 11 1.56 5.73 -4.01
CA SER A 11 0.87 6.86 -3.45
C SER A 11 -0.36 7.17 -4.27
N PHE A 12 -0.24 7.12 -5.58
CA PHE A 12 -1.31 7.41 -6.47
C PHE A 12 -2.42 6.38 -6.32
N ALA A 13 -2.06 5.11 -6.23
CA ALA A 13 -3.04 4.05 -6.08
C ALA A 13 -3.77 4.18 -4.74
N LEU A 14 -3.06 4.56 -3.68
CA LEU A 14 -3.69 4.73 -2.40
C LEU A 14 -4.67 5.89 -2.44
N ALA A 15 -4.31 6.94 -3.16
CA ALA A 15 -5.19 8.10 -3.26
C ALA A 15 -6.50 7.74 -3.93
N GLN A 16 -6.48 6.73 -4.79
CA GLN A 16 -7.67 6.32 -5.47
C GLN A 16 -8.44 5.25 -4.71
N ASN A 17 -7.89 4.75 -3.63
CA ASN A 17 -8.54 3.71 -2.87
C ASN A 17 -8.52 4.07 -1.39
N PRO A 18 -9.50 4.80 -0.90
CA PRO A 18 -9.51 5.28 0.48
C PRO A 18 -9.41 4.19 1.52
N LYS A 19 -9.98 3.02 1.24
CA LYS A 19 -9.90 1.94 2.17
C LYS A 19 -8.48 1.47 2.32
N ALA A 20 -7.77 1.31 1.22
CA ALA A 20 -6.39 0.86 1.25
C ALA A 20 -5.54 1.92 1.93
N MET A 21 -5.81 3.18 1.66
CA MET A 21 -5.05 4.24 2.27
C MET A 21 -5.21 4.20 3.78
N ARG A 22 -6.42 4.00 4.25
CA ARG A 22 -6.68 3.94 5.66
C ARG A 22 -5.99 2.73 6.29
N THR A 23 -6.01 1.60 5.63
CA THR A 23 -5.38 0.41 6.12
C THR A 23 -3.89 0.65 6.28
N PHE A 24 -3.29 1.23 5.26
CA PHE A 24 -1.84 1.47 5.29
C PHE A 24 -1.52 2.45 6.42
N ALA A 25 -2.30 3.49 6.57
CA ALA A 25 -2.05 4.49 7.59
C ALA A 25 -2.16 3.93 8.99
N ASN A 26 -2.99 2.91 9.16
CA ASN A 26 -3.17 2.30 10.46
C ASN A 26 -2.14 1.22 10.79
N LEU A 27 -1.33 0.84 9.85
CA LEU A 27 -0.32 -0.19 10.13
C LEU A 27 0.79 0.38 10.99
N SER A 28 1.43 -0.47 11.75
CA SER A 28 2.55 -0.04 12.55
C SER A 28 3.69 0.31 11.61
N GLU A 29 4.69 1.01 12.07
CA GLU A 29 5.83 1.36 11.24
C GLU A 29 6.50 0.15 10.69
N ALA A 30 6.63 -0.89 11.46
CA ALA A 30 7.27 -2.11 10.99
C ALA A 30 6.49 -2.73 9.85
N LYS A 31 5.17 -2.71 9.96
CA LYS A 31 4.35 -3.28 8.91
C LYS A 31 4.37 -2.40 7.67
N GLN A 32 4.38 -1.10 7.83
CA GLN A 32 4.45 -0.20 6.70
C GLN A 32 5.75 -0.45 5.95
N HIS A 33 6.82 -0.68 6.67
CA HIS A 33 8.11 -0.95 6.06
C HIS A 33 8.05 -2.25 5.28
N GLU A 34 7.40 -3.25 5.81
CA GLU A 34 7.24 -4.51 5.15
C GLU A 34 6.48 -4.35 3.86
N VAL A 35 5.43 -3.55 3.87
CA VAL A 35 4.65 -3.31 2.68
C VAL A 35 5.51 -2.63 1.62
N LEU A 36 6.30 -1.64 2.01
CA LEU A 36 7.13 -0.92 1.07
C LEU A 36 8.19 -1.86 0.48
N GLN A 37 8.67 -2.80 1.26
CA GLN A 37 9.64 -3.74 0.75
C GLN A 37 8.99 -4.65 -0.28
N LYS A 38 7.78 -5.06 -0.08
CA LYS A 38 7.10 -5.91 -1.02
C LYS A 38 6.83 -5.18 -2.32
N LEU A 39 6.72 -3.86 -2.26
CA LEU A 39 6.46 -3.09 -3.45
C LEU A 39 7.63 -3.17 -4.43
N HIS A 40 8.80 -3.51 -3.95
CA HIS A 40 9.94 -3.61 -4.85
C HIS A 40 9.74 -4.76 -5.85
N ALA A 41 8.88 -5.69 -5.55
CA ALA A 41 8.62 -6.80 -6.44
C ALA A 41 7.50 -6.48 -7.42
N VAL A 42 6.81 -5.37 -7.22
CA VAL A 42 5.71 -4.99 -8.08
C VAL A 42 6.30 -4.30 -9.30
N SER A 43 6.00 -4.80 -10.49
CA SER A 43 6.60 -4.25 -11.67
C SER A 43 5.59 -3.73 -12.67
N SER A 44 4.33 -3.80 -12.44
CA SER A 44 3.37 -3.29 -13.39
C SER A 44 2.23 -2.61 -12.67
N ARG A 45 1.47 -1.84 -13.40
CA ARG A 45 0.34 -1.14 -12.85
C ARG A 45 -0.71 -2.11 -12.35
N ASN A 46 -0.92 -3.20 -13.07
CA ASN A 46 -1.86 -4.21 -12.65
C ASN A 46 -1.46 -4.84 -11.35
N GLU A 47 -0.19 -5.10 -11.17
CA GLU A 47 0.28 -5.69 -9.94
C GLU A 47 0.11 -4.72 -8.80
N MET A 48 0.35 -3.44 -9.06
CA MET A 48 0.19 -2.43 -8.04
C MET A 48 -1.28 -2.37 -7.59
N GLN A 49 -2.19 -2.44 -8.55
CA GLN A 49 -3.59 -2.39 -8.24
C GLN A 49 -4.00 -3.60 -7.40
N THR A 50 -3.51 -4.76 -7.75
CA THR A 50 -3.80 -5.98 -7.00
C THR A 50 -3.26 -5.87 -5.60
N PHE A 51 -2.07 -5.30 -5.46
CA PHE A 51 -1.44 -5.16 -4.17
C PHE A 51 -2.29 -4.23 -3.29
N VAL A 52 -2.72 -3.12 -3.83
CA VAL A 52 -3.52 -2.14 -3.10
C VAL A 52 -4.89 -2.73 -2.75
N ASP A 53 -5.46 -3.52 -3.65
CA ASP A 53 -6.73 -4.15 -3.38
C ASP A 53 -6.57 -5.14 -2.22
N GLY A 54 -5.43 -5.77 -2.10
CA GLY A 54 -5.16 -6.67 -1.00
C GLY A 54 -5.16 -5.94 0.33
N LEU A 55 -4.65 -4.71 0.34
CA LEU A 55 -4.65 -3.92 1.55
C LEU A 55 -6.09 -3.60 1.97
N SER A 56 -6.93 -3.27 1.00
CA SER A 56 -8.29 -2.98 1.28
C SER A 56 -9.00 -4.18 1.86
N ALA A 57 -8.70 -5.34 1.34
CA ALA A 57 -9.32 -6.57 1.82
C ALA A 57 -8.91 -6.87 3.25
N GLN A 58 -7.70 -6.52 3.61
CA GLN A 58 -7.24 -6.77 4.94
C GLN A 58 -8.02 -5.99 5.96
N VAL A 59 -8.44 -4.83 5.62
CA VAL A 59 -9.20 -4.05 6.53
C VAL A 59 -10.46 -4.74 6.87
N SER A 60 -11.10 -5.35 5.90
CA SER A 60 -12.30 -5.98 6.16
C SER A 60 -12.14 -7.12 7.04
N GLU A 61 -11.07 -7.80 7.02
CA GLU A 61 -10.89 -8.86 7.81
C GLU A 61 -10.73 -8.53 9.21
N GLU A 62 -10.31 -7.46 9.52
CA GLU A 62 -10.14 -7.10 10.77
C GLU A 62 -11.23 -7.07 11.60
N ARG A 63 -12.07 -6.92 11.46
CA ARG A 63 -13.09 -6.88 12.20
C ARG A 63 -13.50 -7.19 12.69
#